data_143da735f066d5c7d8f5be80981e9d7b
#
_entry.id   143da735f066d5c7d8f5be80981e9d7b
#
_cell.length_a   1.000
_cell.length_b   1.000
_cell.length_c   1.000
_cell.angle_alpha   90.00
_cell.angle_beta   90.00
_cell.angle_gamma   90.00
#
_symmetry.space_group_name_H-M   'P 1'
#
loop_
_entity.id
_entity.type
_entity.pdbx_description
1 polymer ?
#
loop_
_entity_poly.entity_id
_entity_poly.type
_entity_poly.pdbx_seq_one_letter_code
_entity_poly.pdbx_strand_id
1 'polypeptide(L)' 'MTKQTDKALENLLQQIALDHLFIDNLETRNSDRLDFHEVSVWGVKSALMAAYQAGQQAAKQD' A
#
# COMPACT_ATOMS: atom_id res chain seq x y z
N MET A 1 -14.06 7.22 -10.46
CA MET A 1 -13.91 6.99 -9.93
C MET A 1 -14.04 6.82 -9.12
N THR A 2 -14.29 6.65 -9.00
CA THR A 2 -14.34 6.55 -8.29
C THR A 2 -14.39 6.23 -7.40
N LYS A 3 -14.72 6.05 -7.13
CA LYS A 3 -14.72 5.87 -6.22
C LYS A 3 -14.30 5.22 -5.59
N GLN A 4 -13.90 5.09 -5.57
CA GLN A 4 -13.46 4.61 -5.06
C GLN A 4 -12.86 3.95 -4.34
N THR A 5 -13.12 4.33 -3.70
CA THR A 5 -12.25 3.58 -2.99
C THR A 5 -12.86 2.37 -2.51
N ASP A 6 -12.33 1.41 -2.97
CA ASP A 6 -12.76 0.10 -2.79
C ASP A 6 -12.05 -0.45 -1.58
N LYS A 7 -12.79 -1.08 -0.73
CA LYS A 7 -12.25 -1.68 0.48
C LYS A 7 -11.22 -2.74 0.15
N ALA A 8 -11.44 -3.49 -0.91
CA ALA A 8 -10.49 -4.52 -1.31
C ALA A 8 -9.17 -3.91 -1.74
N LEU A 9 -9.21 -2.77 -2.43
CA LEU A 9 -7.98 -2.09 -2.82
C LEU A 9 -7.25 -1.57 -1.60
N GLU A 10 -7.96 -0.98 -0.65
CA GLU A 10 -7.32 -0.49 0.56
C GLU A 10 -6.67 -1.61 1.35
N ASN A 11 -7.35 -2.74 1.44
CA ASN A 11 -6.78 -3.89 2.15
C ASN A 11 -5.54 -4.41 1.45
N LEU A 12 -5.55 -4.44 0.13
CA LEU A 12 -4.39 -4.87 -0.64
C LEU A 12 -3.20 -3.95 -0.40
N LEU A 13 -3.43 -2.64 -0.46
CA LEU A 13 -2.34 -1.69 -0.28
C LEU A 13 -1.77 -1.74 1.13
N GLN A 14 -2.63 -1.92 2.13
CA GLN A 14 -2.15 -2.05 3.49
C GLN A 14 -1.34 -3.33 3.69
N GLN A 15 -1.76 -4.41 3.04
CA GLN A 15 -1.00 -5.66 3.12
C GLN A 15 0.37 -5.50 2.49
N ILE A 16 0.45 -4.81 1.36
CA ILE A 16 1.73 -4.55 0.71
C ILE A 16 2.62 -3.70 1.61
N ALA A 17 2.06 -2.68 2.22
CA ALA A 17 2.82 -1.83 3.11
C ALA A 17 3.35 -2.61 4.31
N LEU A 18 2.54 -3.49 4.87
CA LEU A 18 2.97 -4.30 6.00
C LEU A 18 4.08 -5.26 5.59
N ASP A 19 3.94 -5.92 4.45
CA ASP A 19 4.90 -6.92 4.00
C ASP A 19 6.24 -6.33 3.62
N HIS A 20 6.24 -5.15 3.01
CA HIS A 20 7.45 -4.57 2.45
C HIS A 20 8.03 -3.42 3.26
N LEU A 21 7.19 -2.70 3.98
CA LEU A 21 7.61 -1.50 4.70
C LEU A 21 7.40 -1.61 6.21
N PHE A 22 6.75 -2.66 6.67
CA PHE A 22 6.44 -2.86 8.09
C PHE A 22 5.53 -1.76 8.63
N ILE A 23 4.70 -1.20 7.76
CA ILE A 23 3.71 -0.21 8.15
C ILE A 23 2.37 -0.92 8.24
N ASP A 24 1.77 -0.90 9.42
CA ASP A 24 0.56 -1.69 9.66
C ASP A 24 -0.73 -0.95 9.33
N ASN A 25 -0.64 0.34 9.03
CA ASN A 25 -1.84 1.13 8.76
C ASN A 25 -1.47 2.31 7.88
N LEU A 26 -2.24 2.52 6.81
CA LEU A 26 -1.97 3.61 5.87
C LEU A 26 -2.91 4.80 6.07
N GLU A 27 -3.65 4.82 7.17
CA GLU A 27 -4.56 5.93 7.43
C GLU A 27 -3.84 7.05 8.13
N THR A 28 -4.17 8.28 7.72
CA THR A 28 -3.61 9.47 8.36
C THR A 28 -4.25 9.63 9.73
N ARG A 29 -3.42 9.74 10.76
CA ARG A 29 -3.92 9.87 12.12
C ARG A 29 -3.54 11.18 12.77
N ASN A 30 -2.97 12.10 11.99
CA ASN A 30 -2.62 13.45 12.46
C ASN A 30 -1.68 13.43 13.65
N SER A 31 -0.74 12.50 13.62
CA SER A 31 0.26 12.35 14.67
C SER A 31 1.59 12.03 14.02
N ASP A 32 2.62 12.81 14.34
CA ASP A 32 3.94 12.57 13.75
C ASP A 32 4.41 11.16 14.05
N ARG A 33 4.11 10.66 15.24
CA ARG A 33 4.59 9.34 15.62
C ARG A 33 3.90 8.25 14.83
N LEU A 34 2.65 8.46 14.43
CA LEU A 34 1.87 7.45 13.74
C LEU A 34 1.90 7.59 12.22
N ASP A 35 2.15 8.81 11.73
CA ASP A 35 2.07 9.08 10.29
C ASP A 35 3.43 9.10 9.60
N PHE A 36 4.51 9.12 10.35
CA PHE A 36 5.86 9.16 9.78
C PHE A 36 6.63 7.91 10.19
N HIS A 37 7.25 7.27 9.22
CA HIS A 37 7.97 6.02 9.42
C HIS A 37 9.29 6.07 8.68
N GLU A 38 10.32 5.47 9.28
CA GLU A 38 11.57 5.27 8.59
C GLU A 38 11.49 3.99 7.80
N VAL A 39 11.73 4.09 6.50
CA VAL A 39 11.66 2.93 5.64
C VAL A 39 12.89 2.89 4.75
N SER A 40 13.26 1.69 4.33
CA SER A 40 14.41 1.52 3.46
C SER A 40 14.03 1.84 2.02
N VAL A 41 15.03 2.27 1.26
CA VAL A 41 14.81 2.55 -0.16
C VAL A 41 14.38 1.28 -0.89
N TRP A 42 15.02 0.16 -0.57
CA TRP A 42 14.66 -1.09 -1.24
C TRP A 42 13.27 -1.57 -0.82
N GLY A 43 12.85 -1.30 0.40
CA GLY A 43 11.49 -1.63 0.81
C GLY A 43 10.47 -0.83 0.03
N VAL A 44 10.74 0.46 -0.18
CA VAL A 44 9.86 1.30 -0.98
C VAL A 44 9.77 0.75 -2.40
N LYS A 45 10.92 0.42 -2.99
CA LYS A 45 10.92 -0.11 -4.35
C LYS A 45 10.14 -1.42 -4.44
N SER A 46 10.36 -2.32 -3.47
CA SER A 46 9.64 -3.59 -3.46
C SER A 46 8.13 -3.38 -3.35
N ALA A 47 7.72 -2.45 -2.49
CA ALA A 47 6.29 -2.18 -2.31
C ALA A 47 5.68 -1.62 -3.60
N LEU A 48 6.40 -0.72 -4.25
CA LEU A 48 5.90 -0.13 -5.50
C LEU A 48 5.77 -1.18 -6.58
N MET A 49 6.75 -2.08 -6.68
CA MET A 49 6.68 -3.14 -7.67
C MET A 49 5.55 -4.11 -7.37
N ALA A 50 5.34 -4.43 -6.10
CA ALA A 50 4.25 -5.32 -5.72
C ALA A 50 2.90 -4.70 -6.08
N ALA A 51 2.75 -3.38 -5.84
CA ALA A 51 1.52 -2.70 -6.16
C ALA A 51 1.28 -2.69 -7.68
N TYR A 52 2.34 -2.45 -8.45
CA TYR A 52 2.22 -2.44 -9.90
C TYR A 52 1.79 -3.81 -10.42
N GLN A 53 2.43 -4.87 -9.92
CA GLN A 53 2.11 -6.21 -10.36
C GLN A 53 0.69 -6.62 -9.96
N ALA A 54 0.26 -6.22 -8.77
CA ALA A 54 -1.09 -6.50 -8.34
C ALA A 54 -2.10 -5.79 -9.24
N GLY A 55 -1.77 -4.58 -9.66
CA GLY A 55 -2.63 -3.84 -10.57
C GLY A 55 -2.73 -4.51 -11.93
N GLN A 56 -1.61 -5.05 -12.43
CA GLN A 56 -1.63 -5.78 -13.68
C GLN A 56 -2.49 -7.04 -13.58
N GLN A 57 -2.37 -7.75 -12.48
CA GLN A 57 -3.18 -8.95 -12.29
C GLN A 57 -4.67 -8.61 -12.25
N ALA A 58 -5.03 -7.55 -11.57
CA ALA A 58 -6.44 -7.15 -11.49
C ALA A 58 -6.95 -6.78 -12.88
N ALA A 59 -6.15 -6.11 -13.69
CA ALA A 59 -6.56 -5.73 -15.03
C ALA A 59 -6.76 -6.94 -15.92
N LYS A 60 -5.96 -7.98 -15.71
CA LYS A 60 -6.06 -9.18 -16.54
C LYS A 60 -7.25 -10.04 -16.21
N GLN A 61 -7.85 -9.84 -15.06
CA GLN A 61 -8.93 -10.69 -14.62
C GLN A 61 -10.27 -10.32 -15.23
N ASP A 62 -10.33 -9.28 -15.99
CA ASP A 62 -11.54 -8.97 -16.73
C ASP A 62 -11.68 -9.81 -17.98
#